data_322026571757ae92ae4e11b820c76a1e
#
_entry.id   322026571757ae92ae4e11b820c76a1e
#
_cell.length_a   1.000
_cell.length_b   1.000
_cell.length_c   1.000
_cell.angle_alpha   90.00
_cell.angle_beta   90.00
_cell.angle_gamma   90.00
#
_symmetry.space_group_name_H-M   'P 1'
#
loop_
_entity.id
_entity.type
_entity.pdbx_description
1 polymer ?
#
loop_
_entity_poly.entity_id
_entity_poly.type
_entity_poly.pdbx_seq_one_letter_code
_entity_poly.pdbx_strand_id
1 'polypeptide(L)'
;MIYVPALDEIYAAQRGHGAFCGGKAIHVSDRSAVAGATIGLDHSFDSPSADHRAHIAAVHAHGGEYRRNGSVAVSLTRVASGRLDGFVELHLNAWDVAAGIVLVQEAGGWTNDFLARDGLHKGNPVIAATPGVRDELLAITGLEA
;
A
#
# COMPACT_ATOMS: atom_id res chain seq x y z
N MET A 1 -0.60 9.17 -12.19
CA MET A 1 -0.88 8.11 -13.18
C MET A 1 0.22 7.05 -13.08
N ILE A 2 -0.16 5.78 -13.15
CA ILE A 2 0.76 4.61 -13.13
C ILE A 2 0.37 3.72 -14.31
N TYR A 3 1.35 3.34 -15.14
CA TYR A 3 1.16 2.36 -16.20
C TYR A 3 1.85 1.05 -15.82
N VAL A 4 1.16 -0.05 -15.96
CA VAL A 4 1.65 -1.42 -15.67
C VAL A 4 1.76 -2.17 -17.00
N PRO A 5 2.92 -2.15 -17.68
CA PRO A 5 3.06 -2.69 -19.05
C PRO A 5 2.71 -4.16 -19.18
N ALA A 6 3.06 -4.96 -18.18
CA ALA A 6 2.80 -6.41 -18.19
C ALA A 6 1.31 -6.78 -18.21
N LEU A 7 0.44 -5.86 -17.81
CA LEU A 7 -1.02 -6.06 -17.78
C LEU A 7 -1.75 -5.14 -18.78
N ASP A 8 -1.02 -4.24 -19.42
CA ASP A 8 -1.56 -3.15 -20.25
C ASP A 8 -2.62 -2.31 -19.51
N GLU A 9 -2.39 -2.08 -18.21
CA GLU A 9 -3.29 -1.33 -17.33
C GLU A 9 -2.75 0.06 -17.05
N ILE A 10 -3.58 1.09 -17.27
CA ILE A 10 -3.31 2.48 -16.91
C ILE A 10 -4.20 2.87 -15.74
N TYR A 11 -3.56 3.22 -14.61
CA TYR A 11 -4.21 3.73 -13.41
C TYR A 11 -4.05 5.24 -13.34
N ALA A 12 -5.15 5.96 -13.09
CA ALA A 12 -5.15 7.41 -12.98
C ALA A 12 -6.03 7.86 -11.82
N ALA A 13 -5.59 8.91 -11.13
CA ALA A 13 -6.38 9.59 -10.11
C ALA A 13 -6.08 11.08 -10.12
N GLN A 14 -7.05 11.88 -9.70
CA GLN A 14 -6.92 13.30 -9.44
C GLN A 14 -7.67 13.61 -8.15
N ARG A 15 -7.10 14.44 -7.29
CA ARG A 15 -7.72 14.80 -6.00
C ARG A 15 -9.14 15.32 -6.19
N GLY A 16 -10.09 14.72 -5.48
CA GLY A 16 -11.52 15.03 -5.52
C GLY A 16 -12.26 14.48 -6.73
N HIS A 17 -11.63 13.66 -7.59
CA HIS A 17 -12.26 13.13 -8.80
C HIS A 17 -12.28 11.61 -8.87
N GLY A 18 -11.76 10.93 -7.83
CA GLY A 18 -11.72 9.48 -7.77
C GLY A 18 -10.54 8.85 -8.51
N ALA A 19 -10.49 7.52 -8.45
CA ALA A 19 -9.46 6.68 -9.06
C ALA A 19 -10.04 5.79 -10.15
N PHE A 20 -9.25 5.55 -11.21
CA PHE A 20 -9.69 4.83 -12.41
C PHE A 20 -8.61 3.88 -12.91
N CYS A 21 -9.03 2.76 -13.48
CA CYS A 21 -8.19 1.85 -14.26
C CYS A 21 -8.80 1.67 -15.65
N GLY A 22 -8.08 2.00 -16.70
CA GLY A 22 -8.60 1.94 -18.07
C GLY A 22 -9.89 2.73 -18.26
N GLY A 23 -10.06 3.85 -17.56
CA GLY A 23 -11.26 4.70 -17.59
C GLY A 23 -12.44 4.19 -16.74
N LYS A 24 -12.33 3.03 -16.08
CA LYS A 24 -13.34 2.50 -15.17
C LYS A 24 -12.99 2.88 -13.73
N ALA A 25 -13.97 3.35 -12.95
CA ALA A 25 -13.79 3.65 -11.55
C ALA A 25 -13.34 2.42 -10.76
N ILE A 26 -12.38 2.60 -9.86
CA ILE A 26 -11.86 1.57 -8.96
C ILE A 26 -12.01 2.01 -7.52
N HIS A 27 -12.12 1.05 -6.62
CA HIS A 27 -12.21 1.25 -5.18
C HIS A 27 -11.36 0.22 -4.45
N VAL A 28 -10.89 0.57 -3.26
CA VAL A 28 -10.27 -0.40 -2.34
C VAL A 28 -11.28 -1.48 -1.95
N SER A 29 -10.81 -2.57 -1.37
CA SER A 29 -11.68 -3.64 -0.89
C SER A 29 -12.54 -3.19 0.31
N ASP A 30 -13.57 -3.94 0.62
CA ASP A 30 -14.44 -3.79 1.79
C ASP A 30 -14.00 -4.68 2.96
N ARG A 31 -12.78 -5.21 2.93
CA ARG A 31 -12.22 -6.05 4.00
C ARG A 31 -12.23 -5.28 5.33
N SER A 32 -12.69 -5.94 6.39
CA SER A 32 -12.90 -5.33 7.71
C SER A 32 -11.86 -5.71 8.77
N ALA A 33 -10.98 -6.68 8.47
CA ALA A 33 -9.94 -7.16 9.40
C ALA A 33 -8.76 -7.75 8.62
N VAL A 34 -7.60 -7.90 9.28
CA VAL A 34 -6.44 -8.61 8.74
C VAL A 34 -6.74 -10.09 8.53
N ALA A 35 -7.60 -10.68 9.33
CA ALA A 35 -8.06 -12.06 9.13
C ALA A 35 -8.71 -12.23 7.76
N GLY A 36 -8.12 -13.09 6.92
CA GLY A 36 -8.52 -13.33 5.54
C GLY A 36 -8.12 -12.22 4.57
N ALA A 37 -7.39 -11.19 5.00
CA ALA A 37 -6.84 -10.16 4.12
C ALA A 37 -5.58 -10.64 3.41
N THR A 38 -5.29 -10.04 2.25
CA THR A 38 -4.02 -10.21 1.54
C THR A 38 -3.22 -8.92 1.64
N ILE A 39 -2.08 -8.96 2.34
CA ILE A 39 -1.20 -7.82 2.59
C ILE A 39 0.04 -7.90 1.71
N GLY A 40 0.32 -6.86 0.95
CA GLY A 40 1.60 -6.68 0.26
C GLY A 40 2.68 -6.31 1.29
N LEU A 41 3.74 -7.11 1.39
CA LEU A 41 4.90 -6.83 2.23
C LEU A 41 6.13 -6.89 1.34
N ASP A 42 6.62 -5.73 0.93
CA ASP A 42 7.85 -5.64 0.15
C ASP A 42 9.03 -5.22 1.05
N HIS A 43 10.23 -5.38 0.55
CA HIS A 43 11.46 -5.16 1.29
C HIS A 43 12.53 -4.65 0.34
N SER A 44 13.10 -3.52 0.64
CA SER A 44 14.27 -2.97 -0.04
C SER A 44 15.56 -3.42 0.64
N PHE A 45 16.68 -3.39 -0.08
CA PHE A 45 17.99 -3.78 0.45
C PHE A 45 18.45 -2.89 1.62
N ASP A 46 17.91 -1.67 1.72
CA ASP A 46 18.26 -0.70 2.75
C ASP A 46 17.43 -0.82 4.04
N SER A 47 16.46 -1.76 4.07
CA SER A 47 15.61 -1.98 5.23
C SER A 47 16.06 -3.20 6.06
N PRO A 48 15.90 -3.19 7.40
CA PRO A 48 16.21 -4.34 8.23
C PRO A 48 15.38 -5.57 7.87
N SER A 49 16.03 -6.65 7.43
CA SER A 49 15.33 -7.88 7.05
C SER A 49 14.63 -8.59 8.22
N ALA A 50 15.06 -8.29 9.46
CA ALA A 50 14.44 -8.85 10.68
C ALA A 50 13.01 -8.33 10.85
N ASP A 51 12.80 -7.03 10.67
CA ASP A 51 11.48 -6.39 10.82
C ASP A 51 10.52 -6.89 9.74
N HIS A 52 10.99 -7.02 8.50
CA HIS A 52 10.19 -7.59 7.43
C HIS A 52 9.69 -9.01 7.75
N ARG A 53 10.58 -9.89 8.27
CA ARG A 53 10.17 -11.25 8.68
C ARG A 53 9.20 -11.25 9.86
N ALA A 54 9.37 -10.32 10.81
CA ALA A 54 8.46 -10.16 11.93
C ALA A 54 7.06 -9.75 11.46
N HIS A 55 6.97 -8.83 10.49
CA HIS A 55 5.69 -8.41 9.91
C HIS A 55 4.99 -9.56 9.18
N ILE A 56 5.71 -10.38 8.40
CA ILE A 56 5.14 -11.57 7.75
C ILE A 56 4.56 -12.52 8.81
N ALA A 57 5.33 -12.83 9.85
CA ALA A 57 4.87 -13.71 10.91
C ALA A 57 3.64 -13.16 11.66
N ALA A 58 3.62 -11.84 11.91
CA ALA A 58 2.50 -11.19 12.56
C ALA A 58 1.23 -11.17 11.69
N VAL A 59 1.34 -10.90 10.39
CA VAL A 59 0.20 -10.98 9.46
C VAL A 59 -0.40 -12.39 9.47
N HIS A 60 0.43 -13.43 9.40
CA HIS A 60 -0.06 -14.81 9.50
C HIS A 60 -0.68 -15.14 10.87
N ALA A 61 -0.11 -14.65 11.95
CA ALA A 61 -0.66 -14.84 13.30
C ALA A 61 -2.07 -14.21 13.46
N HIS A 62 -2.36 -13.15 12.68
CA HIS A 62 -3.69 -12.51 12.62
C HIS A 62 -4.61 -13.15 11.57
N GLY A 63 -4.21 -14.27 10.95
CA GLY A 63 -5.01 -14.98 9.96
C GLY A 63 -5.02 -14.34 8.56
N GLY A 64 -4.09 -13.44 8.29
CA GLY A 64 -3.88 -12.83 6.97
C GLY A 64 -2.90 -13.62 6.11
N GLU A 65 -2.88 -13.31 4.82
CA GLU A 65 -1.92 -13.80 3.84
C GLU A 65 -1.01 -12.66 3.38
N TYR A 66 0.23 -12.97 3.01
CA TYR A 66 1.12 -11.95 2.46
C TYR A 66 1.44 -12.22 0.98
N ARG A 67 1.79 -11.15 0.26
CA ARG A 67 2.32 -11.20 -1.10
C ARG A 67 3.52 -10.28 -1.21
N ARG A 68 4.52 -10.72 -1.98
CA ARG A 68 5.64 -9.88 -2.39
C ARG A 68 5.52 -9.63 -3.90
N ASN A 69 5.37 -8.36 -4.28
CA ASN A 69 5.22 -7.98 -5.69
C ASN A 69 6.52 -7.46 -6.31
N GLY A 70 7.45 -6.94 -5.49
CA GLY A 70 8.71 -6.37 -5.94
C GLY A 70 8.59 -5.05 -6.71
N SER A 71 7.42 -4.42 -6.68
CA SER A 71 7.17 -3.09 -7.24
C SER A 71 6.14 -2.36 -6.41
N VAL A 72 6.57 -1.30 -5.76
CA VAL A 72 5.72 -0.43 -4.94
C VAL A 72 4.56 0.15 -5.73
N ALA A 73 4.86 0.73 -6.90
CA ALA A 73 3.83 1.32 -7.75
C ALA A 73 2.74 0.30 -8.11
N VAL A 74 3.13 -0.95 -8.46
CA VAL A 74 2.17 -2.02 -8.72
C VAL A 74 1.41 -2.42 -7.46
N SER A 75 2.07 -2.51 -6.30
CA SER A 75 1.41 -2.84 -5.03
C SER A 75 0.36 -1.80 -4.65
N LEU A 76 0.65 -0.51 -4.80
CA LEU A 76 -0.30 0.57 -4.55
C LEU A 76 -1.48 0.57 -5.54
N THR A 77 -1.26 0.23 -6.83
CA THR A 77 -2.39 0.04 -7.76
C THR A 77 -3.29 -1.11 -7.36
N ARG A 78 -2.72 -2.18 -6.80
CA ARG A 78 -3.49 -3.34 -6.33
C ARG A 78 -4.30 -3.02 -5.08
N VAL A 79 -3.76 -2.22 -4.15
CA VAL A 79 -4.55 -1.71 -3.01
C VAL A 79 -5.70 -0.84 -3.51
N ALA A 80 -5.42 0.14 -4.36
CA ALA A 80 -6.43 1.03 -4.92
C ALA A 80 -7.54 0.32 -5.70
N SER A 81 -7.24 -0.83 -6.30
CA SER A 81 -8.21 -1.64 -7.06
C SER A 81 -8.82 -2.81 -6.29
N GLY A 82 -8.59 -2.90 -4.96
CA GLY A 82 -9.13 -3.95 -4.10
C GLY A 82 -8.54 -5.35 -4.35
N ARG A 83 -7.40 -5.43 -5.06
CA ARG A 83 -6.68 -6.69 -5.32
C ARG A 83 -5.69 -7.04 -4.19
N LEU A 84 -5.34 -6.07 -3.34
CA LEU A 84 -4.70 -6.19 -2.04
C LEU A 84 -5.52 -5.40 -1.04
N ASP A 85 -5.53 -5.86 0.20
CA ASP A 85 -6.24 -5.19 1.30
C ASP A 85 -5.34 -4.20 2.05
N GLY A 86 -4.03 -4.36 1.92
CA GLY A 86 -3.03 -3.45 2.44
C GLY A 86 -1.66 -3.66 1.80
N PHE A 87 -0.77 -2.70 2.03
CA PHE A 87 0.63 -2.73 1.59
C PHE A 87 1.51 -2.04 2.61
N VAL A 88 2.69 -2.61 2.87
CA VAL A 88 3.70 -2.03 3.77
C VAL A 88 5.09 -2.21 3.17
N GLU A 89 5.87 -1.14 3.20
CA GLU A 89 7.31 -1.18 3.00
C GLU A 89 7.99 -0.15 3.92
N LEU A 90 9.13 -0.53 4.51
CA LEU A 90 9.73 0.22 5.62
C LEU A 90 10.52 1.46 5.18
N HIS A 91 10.95 1.54 3.93
CA HIS A 91 11.62 2.71 3.39
C HIS A 91 11.43 2.81 1.88
N LEU A 92 10.95 3.95 1.42
CA LEU A 92 10.72 4.25 0.01
C LEU A 92 11.05 5.70 -0.28
N ASN A 93 11.38 5.97 -1.54
CA ASN A 93 11.57 7.33 -2.01
C ASN A 93 10.27 7.94 -2.55
N ALA A 94 10.18 9.25 -2.57
CA ALA A 94 8.98 9.97 -2.99
C ALA A 94 8.53 9.65 -4.43
N TRP A 95 9.49 9.45 -5.34
CA TRP A 95 9.18 9.12 -6.75
C TRP A 95 8.56 7.73 -6.93
N ASP A 96 8.75 6.81 -5.97
CA ASP A 96 8.16 5.47 -6.01
C ASP A 96 6.70 5.46 -5.58
N VAL A 97 6.29 6.43 -4.73
CA VAL A 97 5.03 6.35 -3.98
C VAL A 97 4.04 7.47 -4.29
N ALA A 98 4.50 8.65 -4.71
CA ALA A 98 3.67 9.84 -4.79
C ALA A 98 2.40 9.64 -5.64
N ALA A 99 2.50 8.97 -6.78
CA ALA A 99 1.35 8.69 -7.63
C ALA A 99 0.41 7.64 -6.99
N GLY A 100 0.99 6.62 -6.33
CA GLY A 100 0.24 5.56 -5.69
C GLY A 100 -0.53 6.01 -4.45
N ILE A 101 0.03 6.92 -3.66
CA ILE A 101 -0.65 7.53 -2.50
C ILE A 101 -1.94 8.23 -2.93
N VAL A 102 -1.86 9.09 -3.94
CA VAL A 102 -3.06 9.77 -4.47
C VAL A 102 -4.06 8.75 -5.01
N LEU A 103 -3.59 7.72 -5.71
CA LEU A 103 -4.45 6.69 -6.28
C LEU A 103 -5.23 5.93 -5.18
N VAL A 104 -4.54 5.51 -4.11
CA VAL A 104 -5.16 4.79 -2.98
C VAL A 104 -6.16 5.68 -2.26
N GLN A 105 -5.82 6.93 -1.97
CA GLN A 105 -6.70 7.87 -1.28
C GLN A 105 -7.96 8.15 -2.09
N GLU A 106 -7.85 8.37 -3.39
CA GLU A 106 -8.97 8.63 -4.28
C GLU A 106 -9.83 7.37 -4.56
N ALA A 107 -9.27 6.18 -4.33
CA ALA A 107 -10.03 4.93 -4.35
C ALA A 107 -10.76 4.62 -3.02
N GLY A 108 -10.71 5.54 -2.04
CA GLY A 108 -11.34 5.38 -0.72
C GLY A 108 -10.47 4.63 0.30
N GLY A 109 -9.19 4.39 0.00
CA GLY A 109 -8.22 3.82 0.92
C GLY A 109 -7.56 4.87 1.82
N TRP A 110 -6.73 4.37 2.73
CA TRP A 110 -5.94 5.17 3.65
C TRP A 110 -4.44 4.98 3.40
N THR A 111 -3.66 6.03 3.61
CA THR A 111 -2.19 5.98 3.64
C THR A 111 -1.68 6.80 4.83
N ASN A 112 -0.52 6.40 5.39
CA ASN A 112 0.17 7.25 6.36
C ASN A 112 0.64 8.57 5.72
N ASP A 113 1.02 9.56 6.56
CA ASP A 113 1.64 10.79 6.09
C ASP A 113 3.09 10.55 5.65
N PHE A 114 3.25 10.14 4.41
CA PHE A 114 4.58 9.90 3.82
C PHE A 114 5.46 11.17 3.81
N LEU A 115 4.86 12.36 3.72
CA LEU A 115 5.63 13.60 3.62
C LEU A 115 6.12 14.12 4.98
N ALA A 116 5.63 13.58 6.09
CA ALA A 116 6.13 13.89 7.42
C ALA A 116 7.66 13.71 7.49
N ARG A 117 8.31 14.45 8.41
CA ARG A 117 9.76 14.34 8.70
C ARG A 117 10.67 14.46 7.46
N ASP A 118 10.27 15.31 6.51
CA ASP A 118 11.02 15.53 5.25
C ASP A 118 11.04 14.31 4.31
N GLY A 119 9.96 13.53 4.29
CA GLY A 119 9.82 12.33 3.47
C GLY A 119 10.00 12.56 1.97
N LEU A 120 9.79 13.79 1.48
CA LEU A 120 10.06 14.14 0.09
C LEU A 120 11.53 13.94 -0.30
N HIS A 121 12.46 14.28 0.59
CA HIS A 121 13.90 14.22 0.32
C HIS A 121 14.58 12.98 0.91
N LYS A 122 14.10 12.51 2.07
CA LYS A 122 14.74 11.43 2.82
C LYS A 122 14.07 10.08 2.63
N GLY A 123 12.89 10.06 2.02
CA GLY A 123 12.04 8.87 2.03
C GLY A 123 11.39 8.62 3.39
N ASN A 124 10.47 7.68 3.41
CA ASN A 124 9.75 7.26 4.61
C ASN A 124 9.18 5.84 4.43
N PRO A 125 8.74 5.17 5.50
CA PRO A 125 7.90 4.00 5.36
C PRO A 125 6.56 4.37 4.72
N VAL A 126 5.96 3.40 4.02
CA VAL A 126 4.62 3.50 3.46
C VAL A 126 3.75 2.39 4.00
N ILE A 127 2.58 2.79 4.50
CA ILE A 127 1.45 1.91 4.73
C ILE A 127 0.29 2.43 3.89
N ALA A 128 -0.30 1.54 3.11
CA ALA A 128 -1.56 1.77 2.42
C ALA A 128 -2.53 0.66 2.79
N ALA A 129 -3.78 0.98 3.06
CA ALA A 129 -4.76 -0.02 3.47
C ALA A 129 -6.18 0.36 3.08
N THR A 130 -7.03 -0.65 2.92
CA THR A 130 -8.48 -0.45 3.01
C THR A 130 -8.84 -0.03 4.44
N PRO A 131 -9.84 0.82 4.66
CA PRO A 131 -10.12 1.40 5.99
C PRO A 131 -10.28 0.38 7.11
N GLY A 132 -10.93 -0.75 6.84
CA GLY A 132 -11.19 -1.77 7.85
C GLY A 132 -9.97 -2.57 8.31
N VAL A 133 -8.85 -2.53 7.57
CA VAL A 133 -7.61 -3.24 7.89
C VAL A 133 -6.57 -2.31 8.53
N ARG A 134 -6.75 -1.01 8.39
CA ARG A 134 -5.77 0.01 8.78
C ARG A 134 -5.24 -0.14 10.20
N ASP A 135 -6.13 -0.17 11.20
CA ASP A 135 -5.73 -0.09 12.60
C ASP A 135 -4.99 -1.35 13.07
N GLU A 136 -5.41 -2.53 12.61
CA GLU A 136 -4.69 -3.77 12.87
C GLU A 136 -3.32 -3.78 12.17
N LEU A 137 -3.23 -3.27 10.95
CA LEU A 137 -1.98 -3.23 10.20
C LEU A 137 -0.97 -2.24 10.83
N LEU A 138 -1.44 -1.11 11.35
CA LEU A 138 -0.62 -0.19 12.16
C LEU A 138 -0.11 -0.88 13.44
N ALA A 139 -0.96 -1.60 14.15
CA ALA A 139 -0.57 -2.34 15.35
C ALA A 139 0.46 -3.45 15.05
N ILE A 140 0.30 -4.17 13.94
CA ILE A 140 1.21 -5.23 13.49
C ILE A 140 2.59 -4.67 13.15
N THR A 141 2.63 -3.51 12.48
CA THR A 141 3.89 -2.94 11.97
C THR A 141 4.59 -2.04 12.98
N GLY A 142 3.88 -1.53 13.98
CA GLY A 142 4.38 -0.54 14.93
C GLY A 142 4.70 0.81 14.26
N LEU A 143 4.26 1.03 13.03
CA LEU A 143 4.45 2.28 12.32
C LEU A 143 3.41 3.32 12.74
N GLU A 144 3.79 4.59 12.64
CA GLU A 144 2.90 5.71 12.96
C GLU A 144 1.96 6.03 11.77
N ALA A 145 0.77 6.55 12.11
CA ALA A 145 -0.26 6.93 11.15
C ALA A 145 0.12 8.16 10.32
#